data_e37e729ecdaeb510e3adf5e272bceb22
#
_entry.id   e37e729ecdaeb510e3adf5e272bceb22
#
_cell.length_a   1.000
_cell.length_b   1.000
_cell.length_c   1.000
_cell.angle_alpha   90.00
_cell.angle_beta   90.00
_cell.angle_gamma   90.00
#
_symmetry.space_group_name_H-M   'P 1'
#
loop_
_entity.id
_entity.type
_entity.pdbx_description
1 polymer ?
#
loop_
_entity_poly.entity_id
_entity_poly.type
_entity_poly.pdbx_seq_one_letter_code
_entity_poly.pdbx_strand_id
1 'polypeptide(L)'
;EYDVQIKVVRKKHRFFYYMCRQCGKVFRSPIPPNLKEKAQYGSALQALLLSLTNTVNAAMNKAAMFLAGITGGALTPCEGYIAKLQSRAAKALGGFRAGLKSVLISRSLIYWDDTVIFILQKRACFRFYGDEHIAYYTAHEHKNMESLEADNVLCVLTEDIKVMHDHNTIN
;
A
#
# COMPACT_ATOMS: atom_id res chain seq x y z
N GLU A 1 -15.21 -26.43 -21.59
CA GLU A 1 -15.87 -25.32 -20.85
C GLU A 1 -15.03 -24.97 -19.64
N TYR A 2 -14.77 -23.67 -19.42
CA TYR A 2 -14.03 -23.15 -18.26
C TYR A 2 -14.98 -22.30 -17.43
N ASP A 3 -14.98 -22.47 -16.10
CA ASP A 3 -15.84 -21.73 -15.19
C ASP A 3 -15.07 -21.32 -13.93
N VAL A 4 -15.59 -20.34 -13.19
CA VAL A 4 -14.99 -19.81 -11.96
C VAL A 4 -15.96 -20.02 -10.79
N GLN A 5 -15.46 -20.70 -9.75
CA GLN A 5 -16.19 -20.82 -8.48
C GLN A 5 -15.57 -19.96 -7.40
N ILE A 6 -16.37 -19.15 -6.73
CA ILE A 6 -15.94 -18.31 -5.61
C ILE A 6 -16.47 -18.90 -4.31
N LYS A 7 -15.56 -19.33 -3.43
CA LYS A 7 -15.89 -19.89 -2.12
C LYS A 7 -15.40 -19.01 -0.98
N VAL A 8 -16.32 -18.54 -0.16
CA VAL A 8 -15.99 -17.85 1.08
C VAL A 8 -15.68 -18.87 2.17
N VAL A 9 -14.44 -18.80 2.73
CA VAL A 9 -14.01 -19.69 3.79
C VAL A 9 -14.04 -18.94 5.14
N ARG A 10 -14.86 -19.41 6.09
CA ARG A 10 -14.90 -18.90 7.45
C ARG A 10 -14.12 -19.85 8.37
N LYS A 11 -13.03 -19.37 8.97
CA LYS A 11 -12.27 -20.11 9.98
C LYS A 11 -12.67 -19.60 11.37
N LYS A 12 -13.08 -20.51 12.27
CA LYS A 12 -13.39 -20.21 13.67
C LYS A 12 -12.25 -20.71 14.54
N HIS A 13 -11.54 -19.80 15.19
CA HIS A 13 -10.52 -20.13 16.19
C HIS A 13 -11.13 -20.06 17.59
N ARG A 14 -10.88 -21.09 18.41
CA ARG A 14 -11.35 -21.15 19.80
C ARG A 14 -10.13 -21.07 20.71
N PHE A 15 -10.18 -20.17 21.67
CA PHE A 15 -9.18 -20.01 22.72
C PHE A 15 -9.82 -20.33 24.05
N PHE A 16 -9.11 -21.05 24.91
CA PHE A 16 -9.63 -21.51 26.18
C PHE A 16 -8.99 -20.75 27.31
N TYR A 17 -9.78 -20.52 28.33
CA TYR A 17 -9.33 -20.03 29.63
C TYR A 17 -9.43 -21.16 30.65
N TYR A 18 -8.40 -21.34 31.46
CA TYR A 18 -8.34 -22.31 32.51
C TYR A 18 -8.10 -21.59 33.82
N MET A 19 -8.89 -21.89 34.82
CA MET A 19 -8.72 -21.37 36.17
C MET A 19 -8.22 -22.49 37.07
N CYS A 20 -7.12 -22.25 37.78
CA CYS A 20 -6.62 -23.17 38.78
C CYS A 20 -7.61 -23.26 39.98
N ARG A 21 -8.07 -24.45 40.29
CA ARG A 21 -9.05 -24.64 41.37
C ARG A 21 -8.45 -24.41 42.78
N GLN A 22 -7.13 -24.52 42.94
CA GLN A 22 -6.44 -24.32 44.21
C GLN A 22 -6.11 -22.84 44.49
N CYS A 23 -5.64 -22.09 43.51
CA CYS A 23 -5.17 -20.72 43.70
C CYS A 23 -5.96 -19.65 42.92
N GLY A 24 -6.98 -20.03 42.14
CA GLY A 24 -7.80 -19.09 41.34
C GLY A 24 -7.07 -18.47 40.15
N LYS A 25 -5.80 -18.79 39.92
CA LYS A 25 -5.03 -18.21 38.79
C LYS A 25 -5.63 -18.61 37.48
N VAL A 26 -5.82 -17.61 36.57
CA VAL A 26 -6.35 -17.82 35.24
C VAL A 26 -5.20 -17.96 34.24
N PHE A 27 -5.26 -19.01 33.43
CA PHE A 27 -4.37 -19.27 32.31
C PHE A 27 -5.16 -19.16 31.00
N ARG A 28 -4.55 -18.60 29.99
CA ARG A 28 -5.16 -18.46 28.65
C ARG A 28 -4.33 -19.19 27.62
N SER A 29 -4.98 -19.85 26.66
CA SER A 29 -4.31 -20.39 25.49
C SER A 29 -3.58 -19.27 24.73
N PRO A 30 -2.33 -19.45 24.29
CA PRO A 30 -1.61 -18.46 23.52
C PRO A 30 -2.36 -18.18 22.21
N ILE A 31 -2.43 -16.92 21.84
CA ILE A 31 -2.98 -16.49 20.56
C ILE A 31 -1.83 -16.41 19.55
N PRO A 32 -1.89 -17.10 18.41
CA PRO A 32 -0.89 -16.96 17.36
C PRO A 32 -0.71 -15.47 16.94
N PRO A 33 0.53 -15.02 16.62
CA PRO A 33 0.82 -13.61 16.36
C PRO A 33 0.00 -12.99 15.21
N ASN A 34 -0.41 -13.82 14.25
CA ASN A 34 -1.21 -13.44 13.09
C ASN A 34 -2.73 -13.38 13.35
N LEU A 35 -3.18 -13.77 14.54
CA LEU A 35 -4.58 -13.73 14.93
C LEU A 35 -4.85 -12.62 15.94
N LYS A 36 -6.01 -11.98 15.80
CA LYS A 36 -6.55 -10.99 16.73
C LYS A 36 -7.78 -11.58 17.41
N GLU A 37 -8.14 -11.05 18.58
CA GLU A 37 -9.32 -11.50 19.33
C GLU A 37 -10.66 -11.28 18.61
N LYS A 38 -10.68 -10.35 17.64
CA LYS A 38 -11.89 -9.99 16.88
C LYS A 38 -11.86 -10.63 15.49
N ALA A 39 -13.01 -10.67 14.83
CA ALA A 39 -13.12 -11.07 13.44
C ALA A 39 -12.14 -10.26 12.58
N GLN A 40 -11.46 -10.94 11.68
CA GLN A 40 -10.49 -10.34 10.77
C GLN A 40 -10.58 -10.96 9.38
N TYR A 41 -10.22 -10.20 8.39
CA TYR A 41 -10.06 -10.71 7.02
C TYR A 41 -8.71 -11.42 6.86
N GLY A 42 -8.73 -12.61 6.25
CA GLY A 42 -7.53 -13.40 5.99
C GLY A 42 -6.63 -12.79 4.92
N SER A 43 -5.39 -13.29 4.83
CA SER A 43 -4.38 -12.77 3.91
C SER A 43 -4.79 -12.83 2.43
N ALA A 44 -5.46 -13.90 2.00
CA ALA A 44 -5.93 -14.02 0.62
C ALA A 44 -6.95 -12.93 0.25
N LEU A 45 -7.89 -12.61 1.15
CA LEU A 45 -8.84 -11.52 0.92
C LEU A 45 -8.15 -10.14 0.96
N GLN A 46 -7.16 -9.96 1.84
CA GLN A 46 -6.36 -8.74 1.85
C GLN A 46 -5.58 -8.56 0.55
N ALA A 47 -4.96 -9.61 0.03
CA ALA A 47 -4.27 -9.59 -1.25
C ALA A 47 -5.22 -9.26 -2.41
N LEU A 48 -6.41 -9.87 -2.45
CA LEU A 48 -7.42 -9.57 -3.47
C LEU A 48 -7.84 -8.10 -3.42
N LEU A 49 -8.09 -7.54 -2.24
CA LEU A 49 -8.43 -6.12 -2.09
C LEU A 49 -7.31 -5.19 -2.58
N LEU A 50 -6.05 -5.51 -2.25
CA LEU A 50 -4.89 -4.75 -2.74
C LEU A 50 -4.74 -4.86 -4.26
N SER A 51 -4.96 -6.04 -4.85
CA SER A 51 -4.92 -6.22 -6.30
C SER A 51 -6.04 -5.43 -6.99
N LEU A 52 -7.26 -5.46 -6.46
CA LEU A 52 -8.37 -4.67 -7.02
C LEU A 52 -8.08 -3.17 -6.99
N THR A 53 -7.51 -2.67 -5.90
CA THR A 53 -7.29 -1.22 -5.75
C THR A 53 -6.00 -0.71 -6.39
N ASN A 54 -4.95 -1.53 -6.50
CA ASN A 54 -3.64 -1.07 -7.00
C ASN A 54 -3.31 -1.59 -8.41
N THR A 55 -3.76 -2.80 -8.78
CA THR A 55 -3.49 -3.35 -10.11
C THR A 55 -4.65 -3.05 -11.07
N VAL A 56 -5.89 -3.22 -10.60
CA VAL A 56 -7.10 -2.94 -11.40
C VAL A 56 -7.53 -1.46 -11.32
N ASN A 57 -6.91 -0.69 -10.42
CA ASN A 57 -7.24 0.73 -10.16
C ASN A 57 -8.71 0.96 -9.77
N ALA A 58 -9.35 -0.02 -9.14
CA ALA A 58 -10.71 0.12 -8.67
C ALA A 58 -10.77 1.08 -7.46
N ALA A 59 -11.69 2.03 -7.48
CA ALA A 59 -11.97 2.84 -6.29
C ALA A 59 -12.39 1.94 -5.11
N MET A 60 -12.07 2.34 -3.87
CA MET A 60 -12.27 1.51 -2.67
C MET A 60 -13.71 1.06 -2.51
N ASN A 61 -14.68 1.95 -2.77
CA ASN A 61 -16.10 1.62 -2.75
C ASN A 61 -16.46 0.58 -3.82
N LYS A 62 -15.88 0.68 -5.02
CA LYS A 62 -16.12 -0.29 -6.11
C LYS A 62 -15.53 -1.65 -5.79
N ALA A 63 -14.34 -1.71 -5.19
CA ALA A 63 -13.74 -2.95 -4.70
C ALA A 63 -14.59 -3.61 -3.62
N ALA A 64 -15.14 -2.83 -2.68
CA ALA A 64 -16.06 -3.33 -1.66
C ALA A 64 -17.38 -3.86 -2.26
N MET A 65 -17.98 -3.12 -3.19
CA MET A 65 -19.19 -3.52 -3.90
C MET A 65 -18.97 -4.79 -4.72
N PHE A 66 -17.86 -4.89 -5.42
CA PHE A 66 -17.50 -6.09 -6.19
C PHE A 66 -17.45 -7.33 -5.29
N LEU A 67 -16.74 -7.24 -4.13
CA LEU A 67 -16.69 -8.37 -3.20
C LEU A 67 -18.06 -8.71 -2.62
N ALA A 68 -18.87 -7.74 -2.27
CA ALA A 68 -20.24 -7.99 -1.80
C ALA A 68 -21.05 -8.72 -2.87
N GLY A 69 -20.97 -8.28 -4.12
CA GLY A 69 -21.67 -8.89 -5.25
C GLY A 69 -21.29 -10.35 -5.47
N ILE A 70 -19.99 -10.62 -5.66
CA ILE A 70 -19.51 -11.99 -5.97
C ILE A 70 -19.62 -12.97 -4.80
N THR A 71 -19.85 -12.49 -3.57
CA THR A 71 -19.98 -13.32 -2.37
C THR A 71 -21.40 -13.35 -1.80
N GLY A 72 -22.39 -12.82 -2.53
CA GLY A 72 -23.78 -12.73 -2.06
C GLY A 72 -23.90 -11.96 -0.73
N GLY A 73 -23.10 -10.92 -0.53
CA GLY A 73 -23.10 -10.12 0.70
C GLY A 73 -22.31 -10.72 1.88
N ALA A 74 -21.67 -11.88 1.70
CA ALA A 74 -20.93 -12.53 2.79
C ALA A 74 -19.65 -11.77 3.19
N LEU A 75 -19.08 -10.96 2.28
CA LEU A 75 -17.88 -10.13 2.51
C LEU A 75 -18.19 -8.67 2.15
N THR A 76 -18.24 -7.82 3.15
CA THR A 76 -18.56 -6.39 3.02
C THR A 76 -17.49 -5.52 3.70
N PRO A 77 -16.24 -5.49 3.19
CA PRO A 77 -15.21 -4.63 3.77
C PRO A 77 -15.59 -3.15 3.59
N CYS A 78 -15.46 -2.35 4.63
CA CYS A 78 -15.66 -0.90 4.52
C CYS A 78 -14.44 -0.21 3.89
N GLU A 79 -14.64 0.95 3.27
CA GLU A 79 -13.57 1.75 2.64
C GLU A 79 -12.45 2.10 3.63
N GLY A 80 -12.79 2.44 4.87
CA GLY A 80 -11.80 2.72 5.93
C GLY A 80 -10.92 1.52 6.27
N TYR A 81 -11.42 0.27 6.12
CA TYR A 81 -10.59 -0.92 6.24
C TYR A 81 -9.61 -1.02 5.07
N ILE A 82 -10.09 -0.80 3.84
CA ILE A 82 -9.27 -0.87 2.62
C ILE A 82 -8.17 0.19 2.67
N ALA A 83 -8.48 1.43 3.06
CA ALA A 83 -7.49 2.50 3.25
C ALA A 83 -6.40 2.12 4.27
N LYS A 84 -6.79 1.56 5.43
CA LYS A 84 -5.84 1.06 6.43
C LYS A 84 -5.01 -0.11 5.92
N LEU A 85 -5.58 -0.95 5.07
CA LEU A 85 -4.86 -2.06 4.45
C LEU A 85 -3.80 -1.55 3.48
N GLN A 86 -4.12 -0.56 2.63
CA GLN A 86 -3.15 0.10 1.74
C GLN A 86 -2.01 0.75 2.51
N SER A 87 -2.32 1.50 3.57
CA SER A 87 -1.28 2.11 4.43
C SER A 87 -0.34 1.07 5.05
N ARG A 88 -0.87 -0.08 5.49
CA ARG A 88 -0.05 -1.18 6.01
C ARG A 88 0.82 -1.82 4.92
N ALA A 89 0.29 -2.01 3.72
CA ALA A 89 1.03 -2.55 2.59
C ALA A 89 2.16 -1.59 2.18
N ALA A 90 1.89 -0.30 2.06
CA ALA A 90 2.89 0.72 1.76
C ALA A 90 4.02 0.74 2.81
N LYS A 91 3.67 0.65 4.11
CA LYS A 91 4.66 0.56 5.18
C LYS A 91 5.52 -0.70 5.09
N ALA A 92 4.92 -1.84 4.75
CA ALA A 92 5.66 -3.10 4.58
C ALA A 92 6.63 -3.06 3.38
N LEU A 93 6.34 -2.25 2.36
CA LEU A 93 7.18 -2.05 1.18
C LEU A 93 8.26 -0.97 1.38
N GLY A 94 8.41 -0.39 2.58
CA GLY A 94 9.38 0.67 2.84
C GLY A 94 10.83 0.29 2.49
N GLY A 95 11.27 -0.91 2.86
CA GLY A 95 12.60 -1.42 2.51
C GLY A 95 12.79 -1.61 1.01
N PHE A 96 11.79 -2.14 0.31
CA PHE A 96 11.81 -2.25 -1.15
C PHE A 96 11.92 -0.87 -1.81
N ARG A 97 11.11 0.11 -1.36
CA ARG A 97 11.14 1.48 -1.88
C ARG A 97 12.52 2.14 -1.68
N ALA A 98 13.15 1.95 -0.53
CA ALA A 98 14.50 2.45 -0.27
C ALA A 98 15.54 1.78 -1.20
N GLY A 99 15.47 0.47 -1.38
CA GLY A 99 16.33 -0.25 -2.32
C GLY A 99 16.13 0.19 -3.76
N LEU A 100 14.87 0.37 -4.20
CA LEU A 100 14.54 0.87 -5.53
C LEU A 100 15.14 2.27 -5.78
N LYS A 101 15.06 3.16 -4.81
CA LYS A 101 15.69 4.48 -4.86
C LYS A 101 17.21 4.37 -4.98
N SER A 102 17.85 3.50 -4.21
CA SER A 102 19.30 3.28 -4.28
C SER A 102 19.76 2.79 -5.65
N VAL A 103 18.98 1.92 -6.28
CA VAL A 103 19.26 1.47 -7.66
C VAL A 103 19.05 2.62 -8.65
N LEU A 104 17.98 3.39 -8.49
CA LEU A 104 17.67 4.52 -9.38
C LEU A 104 18.81 5.55 -9.42
N ILE A 105 19.32 5.99 -8.26
CA ILE A 105 20.39 6.99 -8.20
C ILE A 105 21.76 6.49 -8.71
N SER A 106 21.90 5.22 -9.02
CA SER A 106 23.09 4.64 -9.65
C SER A 106 22.99 4.51 -11.18
N ARG A 107 21.87 4.97 -11.78
CA ARG A 107 21.68 4.92 -13.23
C ARG A 107 22.41 6.05 -13.95
N SER A 108 22.84 5.83 -15.17
CA SER A 108 23.49 6.84 -16.01
C SER A 108 22.54 7.87 -16.63
N LEU A 109 21.23 7.51 -16.70
CA LEU A 109 20.17 8.37 -17.21
C LEU A 109 18.94 8.22 -16.33
N ILE A 110 18.35 9.34 -15.92
CA ILE A 110 17.12 9.41 -15.15
C ILE A 110 16.15 10.36 -15.85
N TYR A 111 14.95 9.88 -16.10
CA TYR A 111 13.83 10.74 -16.48
C TYR A 111 13.19 11.29 -15.22
N TRP A 112 12.90 12.58 -15.23
CA TRP A 112 12.21 13.27 -14.16
C TRP A 112 11.05 14.09 -14.72
N ASP A 113 9.91 13.98 -14.10
CA ASP A 113 8.72 14.77 -14.42
C ASP A 113 7.90 15.04 -13.17
N ASP A 114 7.18 16.15 -13.14
CA ASP A 114 6.26 16.46 -12.08
C ASP A 114 4.92 16.96 -12.62
N THR A 115 3.86 16.59 -11.96
CA THR A 115 2.50 16.99 -12.33
C THR A 115 1.71 17.46 -11.11
N VAL A 116 0.77 18.37 -11.36
CA VAL A 116 -0.16 18.83 -10.34
C VAL A 116 -1.26 17.79 -10.19
N ILE A 117 -1.49 17.38 -8.95
CA ILE A 117 -2.63 16.56 -8.55
C ILE A 117 -3.48 17.31 -7.52
N PHE A 118 -4.69 16.82 -7.25
CA PHE A 118 -5.54 17.35 -6.21
C PHE A 118 -5.77 16.28 -5.13
N ILE A 119 -5.41 16.61 -3.89
CA ILE A 119 -5.67 15.81 -2.70
C ILE A 119 -6.62 16.59 -1.82
N LEU A 120 -7.81 16.05 -1.54
CA LEU A 120 -8.86 16.73 -0.75
C LEU A 120 -9.12 18.16 -1.25
N GLN A 121 -9.24 18.35 -2.57
CA GLN A 121 -9.45 19.64 -3.27
C GLN A 121 -8.29 20.66 -3.15
N LYS A 122 -7.18 20.30 -2.52
CA LYS A 122 -5.96 21.11 -2.47
C LYS A 122 -4.99 20.67 -3.57
N ARG A 123 -4.33 21.66 -4.20
CA ARG A 123 -3.23 21.38 -5.14
C ARG A 123 -2.11 20.69 -4.39
N ALA A 124 -1.54 19.67 -5.01
CA ALA A 124 -0.39 18.92 -4.55
C ALA A 124 0.51 18.61 -5.74
N CYS A 125 1.71 18.17 -5.49
CA CYS A 125 2.68 17.75 -6.50
C CYS A 125 2.85 16.23 -6.46
N PHE A 126 2.84 15.62 -7.63
CA PHE A 126 3.20 14.23 -7.83
C PHE A 126 4.39 14.17 -8.76
N ARG A 127 5.48 13.50 -8.34
CA ARG A 127 6.72 13.41 -9.09
C ARG A 127 7.01 11.99 -9.50
N PHE A 128 7.57 11.88 -10.68
CA PHE A 128 8.12 10.68 -11.24
C PHE A 128 9.65 10.82 -11.37
N TYR A 129 10.34 9.78 -11.01
CA TYR A 129 11.75 9.56 -11.31
C TYR A 129 11.90 8.15 -11.84
N GLY A 130 12.63 7.94 -12.93
CA GLY A 130 12.75 6.59 -13.45
C GLY A 130 13.62 6.46 -14.68
N ASP A 131 13.71 5.24 -15.15
CA ASP A 131 14.29 4.86 -16.41
C ASP A 131 13.35 3.87 -17.12
N GLU A 132 13.82 3.15 -18.13
CA GLU A 132 13.04 2.13 -18.85
C GLU A 132 12.62 0.92 -17.97
N HIS A 133 13.23 0.76 -16.79
CA HIS A 133 13.00 -0.39 -15.90
C HIS A 133 12.46 0.00 -14.52
N ILE A 134 12.66 1.25 -14.10
CA ILE A 134 12.32 1.73 -12.76
C ILE A 134 11.34 2.89 -12.86
N ALA A 135 10.28 2.80 -12.08
CA ALA A 135 9.34 3.89 -11.85
C ALA A 135 9.28 4.18 -10.34
N TYR A 136 9.79 5.33 -9.93
CA TYR A 136 9.77 5.78 -8.54
C TYR A 136 8.94 7.06 -8.43
N TYR A 137 7.94 7.03 -7.54
CA TYR A 137 7.01 8.14 -7.37
C TYR A 137 7.08 8.72 -5.98
N THR A 138 6.92 10.06 -5.90
CA THR A 138 6.75 10.80 -4.66
C THR A 138 5.54 11.72 -4.75
N ALA A 139 5.03 12.13 -3.61
CA ALA A 139 3.92 13.08 -3.53
C ALA A 139 4.16 14.08 -2.41
N HIS A 140 3.91 15.37 -2.68
CA HIS A 140 4.12 16.48 -1.75
C HIS A 140 2.95 17.44 -1.80
N GLU A 141 2.71 18.17 -0.72
CA GLU A 141 1.66 19.20 -0.67
C GLU A 141 2.00 20.39 -1.57
N HIS A 142 3.29 20.67 -1.79
CA HIS A 142 3.73 21.82 -2.59
C HIS A 142 4.74 21.41 -3.65
N LYS A 143 4.69 22.09 -4.80
CA LYS A 143 5.69 22.01 -5.86
C LYS A 143 6.74 23.10 -5.62
N ASN A 144 7.75 22.84 -4.78
CA ASN A 144 8.82 23.77 -4.43
C ASN A 144 10.16 23.04 -4.27
N MET A 145 11.23 23.81 -4.07
CA MET A 145 12.58 23.26 -3.89
C MET A 145 12.69 22.38 -2.65
N GLU A 146 12.07 22.77 -1.53
CA GLU A 146 12.08 21.99 -0.30
C GLU A 146 11.52 20.57 -0.53
N SER A 147 10.42 20.45 -1.27
CA SER A 147 9.83 19.17 -1.61
C SER A 147 10.69 18.33 -2.58
N LEU A 148 11.46 19.00 -3.45
CA LEU A 148 12.42 18.35 -4.34
C LEU A 148 13.62 17.79 -3.55
N GLU A 149 14.14 18.58 -2.63
CA GLU A 149 15.23 18.16 -1.73
C GLU A 149 14.79 17.02 -0.80
N ALA A 150 13.54 17.06 -0.31
CA ALA A 150 12.97 15.99 0.52
C ALA A 150 12.88 14.64 -0.21
N ASP A 151 12.72 14.63 -1.53
CA ASP A 151 12.81 13.41 -2.35
C ASP A 151 14.20 12.79 -2.27
N ASN A 152 15.24 13.64 -2.11
CA ASN A 152 16.62 13.23 -2.03
C ASN A 152 17.02 12.28 -3.17
N VAL A 153 16.62 12.62 -4.40
CA VAL A 153 17.00 11.94 -5.65
C VAL A 153 17.95 12.80 -6.42
N LEU A 154 17.52 13.95 -6.95
CA LEU A 154 18.36 14.80 -7.80
C LEU A 154 19.54 15.40 -7.07
N CYS A 155 19.39 15.76 -5.79
CA CYS A 155 20.46 16.39 -4.99
C CYS A 155 21.62 15.45 -4.60
N VAL A 156 21.47 14.13 -4.85
CA VAL A 156 22.53 13.13 -4.57
C VAL A 156 23.14 12.55 -5.83
N LEU A 157 22.73 13.02 -7.01
CA LEU A 157 23.29 12.57 -8.28
C LEU A 157 24.70 13.15 -8.50
N THR A 158 25.56 12.37 -9.12
CA THR A 158 26.89 12.79 -9.53
C THR A 158 26.83 13.47 -10.91
N GLU A 159 27.84 14.26 -11.27
CA GLU A 159 27.88 15.06 -12.51
C GLU A 159 27.84 14.23 -13.80
N ASP A 160 28.17 12.96 -13.73
CA ASP A 160 28.15 12.03 -14.86
C ASP A 160 26.73 11.47 -15.16
N ILE A 161 25.77 11.66 -14.27
CA ILE A 161 24.39 11.20 -14.45
C ILE A 161 23.60 12.23 -15.24
N LYS A 162 23.01 11.78 -16.34
CA LYS A 162 22.13 12.62 -17.16
C LYS A 162 20.73 12.61 -16.62
N VAL A 163 20.14 13.81 -16.48
CA VAL A 163 18.73 13.98 -16.09
C VAL A 163 17.97 14.55 -17.29
N MET A 164 16.93 13.86 -17.71
CA MET A 164 16.05 14.33 -18.79
C MET A 164 14.72 14.78 -18.19
N HIS A 165 14.30 16.00 -18.49
CA HIS A 165 13.04 16.59 -18.05
C HIS A 165 12.51 17.60 -19.07
N ASP A 166 11.28 18.05 -18.93
CA ASP A 166 10.58 18.94 -19.85
C ASP A 166 10.91 20.44 -19.67
N HIS A 167 11.94 20.79 -18.90
CA HIS A 167 12.30 22.17 -18.54
C HIS A 167 11.21 22.97 -17.81
N ASN A 168 10.28 22.31 -17.18
CA ASN A 168 9.26 22.98 -16.39
C ASN A 168 9.89 23.69 -15.19
N THR A 169 9.53 24.95 -14.96
CA THR A 169 10.05 25.73 -13.85
C THR A 169 9.45 25.27 -12.52
N ILE A 170 10.29 25.06 -11.52
CA ILE A 170 9.85 24.87 -10.14
C ILE A 170 9.67 26.28 -9.55
N ASN A 171 8.45 26.66 -9.30
CA ASN A 171 8.08 27.92 -8.63
C ASN A 171 8.10 27.73 -7.12
#